data_9ff258f218639bd70e7b64a6c33b3c9c
#
_entry.id   9ff258f218639bd70e7b64a6c33b3c9c
#
_cell.length_a   1.000
_cell.length_b   1.000
_cell.length_c   1.000
_cell.angle_alpha   90.00
_cell.angle_beta   90.00
_cell.angle_gamma   90.00
#
_symmetry.space_group_name_H-M   'P 1'
#
loop_
_entity.id
_entity.type
_entity.pdbx_description
1 polymer ?
#
loop_
_entity_poly.entity_id
_entity_poly.type
_entity_poly.pdbx_seq_one_letter_code
_entity_poly.pdbx_strand_id
1 'polypeptide(L)'
;MAGNGIIRLKYDNDASRRIGEYIKKYKIIIAQKYLKEIKNGDNRIIIYNGIIEENVLTRYPLKGDFRANLACGGSYELTKLKAKYLHLLKEVASFLKYHGIFFAGVDMIGNYITEINITSPTGLQQIKNRLSMKVSNELLKKIEKYYES
;
A
#
# COMPACT_ATOMS: atom_id res chain seq x y z
N MET A 1 -4.80 -11.83 -3.57
CA MET A 1 -5.15 -10.87 -4.62
C MET A 1 -3.97 -10.43 -5.48
N ALA A 2 -2.81 -10.16 -4.96
CA ALA A 2 -1.50 -10.05 -5.68
C ALA A 2 -1.51 -9.46 -7.12
N GLY A 3 -2.36 -8.48 -7.39
CA GLY A 3 -2.44 -7.83 -8.71
C GLY A 3 -3.24 -8.59 -9.79
N ASN A 4 -3.87 -9.71 -9.47
CA ASN A 4 -4.74 -10.42 -10.40
C ASN A 4 -6.04 -9.63 -10.62
N GLY A 5 -6.48 -9.54 -11.89
CA GLY A 5 -7.70 -8.82 -12.24
C GLY A 5 -7.52 -7.31 -12.44
N ILE A 6 -6.28 -6.79 -12.31
CA ILE A 6 -5.99 -5.39 -12.64
C ILE A 6 -5.67 -5.27 -14.12
N ILE A 7 -6.38 -4.38 -14.82
CA ILE A 7 -6.11 -4.06 -16.22
C ILE A 7 -5.89 -2.56 -16.39
N ARG A 8 -5.05 -2.21 -17.34
CA ARG A 8 -4.93 -0.85 -17.81
C ARG A 8 -5.84 -0.65 -19.02
N LEU A 9 -6.83 0.20 -18.87
CA LEU A 9 -7.73 0.57 -19.95
C LEU A 9 -7.23 1.86 -20.63
N LYS A 10 -7.13 1.83 -21.96
CA LYS A 10 -7.02 3.06 -22.74
C LYS A 10 -8.43 3.59 -22.99
N TYR A 11 -8.57 4.90 -22.92
CA TYR A 11 -9.81 5.57 -23.31
C TYR A 11 -9.85 5.62 -24.84
N ASP A 12 -10.59 4.68 -25.43
CA ASP A 12 -10.82 4.53 -26.86
C ASP A 12 -12.29 4.14 -27.10
N ASN A 13 -12.69 3.97 -28.36
CA ASN A 13 -14.07 3.66 -28.73
C ASN A 13 -14.61 2.36 -28.12
N ASP A 14 -13.72 1.45 -27.75
CA ASP A 14 -14.05 0.16 -27.13
C ASP A 14 -14.06 0.17 -25.59
N ALA A 15 -13.68 1.28 -24.98
CA ALA A 15 -13.53 1.34 -23.51
C ALA A 15 -14.83 0.97 -22.79
N SER A 16 -15.96 1.53 -23.24
CA SER A 16 -17.28 1.27 -22.62
C SER A 16 -17.68 -0.19 -22.72
N ARG A 17 -17.44 -0.85 -23.86
CA ARG A 17 -17.70 -2.28 -24.05
C ARG A 17 -16.88 -3.12 -23.07
N ARG A 18 -15.57 -2.88 -23.01
CA ARG A 18 -14.66 -3.59 -22.10
C ARG A 18 -15.05 -3.41 -20.63
N ILE A 19 -15.41 -2.20 -20.21
CA ILE A 19 -15.92 -1.93 -18.86
C ILE A 19 -17.18 -2.75 -18.59
N GLY A 20 -18.12 -2.76 -19.53
CA GLY A 20 -19.36 -3.54 -19.42
C GLY A 20 -19.12 -5.04 -19.25
N GLU A 21 -18.17 -5.60 -20.00
CA GLU A 21 -17.76 -7.01 -19.87
C GLU A 21 -17.18 -7.30 -18.48
N TYR A 22 -16.33 -6.40 -17.95
CA TYR A 22 -15.77 -6.54 -16.61
C TYR A 22 -16.83 -6.44 -15.51
N ILE A 23 -17.79 -5.51 -15.62
CA ILE A 23 -18.91 -5.39 -14.68
C ILE A 23 -19.77 -6.66 -14.72
N LYS A 24 -20.07 -7.19 -15.90
CA LYS A 24 -20.82 -8.45 -16.02
C LYS A 24 -20.12 -9.62 -15.34
N LYS A 25 -18.78 -9.69 -15.49
CA LYS A 25 -17.94 -10.77 -14.94
C LYS A 25 -17.74 -10.67 -13.43
N TYR A 26 -17.43 -9.49 -12.92
CA TYR A 26 -16.97 -9.29 -11.54
C TYR A 26 -18.02 -8.64 -10.64
N LYS A 27 -19.15 -8.17 -11.20
CA LYS A 27 -20.25 -7.49 -10.52
C LYS A 27 -19.86 -6.09 -9.99
N ILE A 28 -18.73 -5.99 -9.27
CA ILE A 28 -18.19 -4.75 -8.72
C ILE A 28 -16.76 -4.60 -9.21
N ILE A 29 -16.42 -3.42 -9.71
CA ILE A 29 -15.07 -3.04 -10.14
C ILE A 29 -14.70 -1.69 -9.54
N ILE A 30 -13.41 -1.49 -9.31
CA ILE A 30 -12.85 -0.19 -8.93
C ILE A 30 -12.13 0.38 -10.15
N ALA A 31 -12.47 1.60 -10.54
CA ALA A 31 -11.78 2.33 -11.59
C ALA A 31 -10.94 3.45 -10.97
N GLN A 32 -9.66 3.48 -11.29
CA GLN A 32 -8.72 4.48 -10.78
C GLN A 32 -7.97 5.14 -11.94
N LYS A 33 -7.59 6.40 -11.77
CA LYS A 33 -6.73 7.09 -12.73
C LYS A 33 -5.37 6.40 -12.78
N TYR A 34 -4.88 6.12 -14.00
CA TYR A 34 -3.54 5.61 -14.16
C TYR A 34 -2.49 6.69 -13.84
N LEU A 35 -1.65 6.42 -12.88
CA LEU A 35 -0.57 7.31 -12.45
C LEU A 35 0.72 6.91 -13.19
N LYS A 36 1.19 7.79 -14.08
CA LYS A 36 2.43 7.56 -14.85
C LYS A 36 3.66 7.46 -13.95
N GLU A 37 3.57 8.02 -12.75
CA GLU A 37 4.59 8.04 -11.71
C GLU A 37 4.92 6.65 -11.16
N ILE A 38 4.10 5.63 -11.45
CA ILE A 38 4.38 4.22 -11.11
C ILE A 38 5.76 3.75 -11.61
N LYS A 39 6.25 4.31 -12.72
CA LYS A 39 7.60 4.05 -13.22
C LYS A 39 8.72 4.43 -12.24
N ASN A 40 8.44 5.36 -11.33
CA ASN A 40 9.35 5.84 -10.29
C ASN A 40 9.15 5.09 -8.96
N GLY A 41 8.32 4.05 -8.97
CA GLY A 41 8.03 3.18 -7.84
C GLY A 41 6.68 3.43 -7.19
N ASP A 42 6.21 2.36 -6.56
CA ASP A 42 5.08 2.30 -5.65
C ASP A 42 5.64 2.16 -4.23
N ASN A 43 5.40 3.15 -3.40
CA ASN A 43 6.00 3.25 -2.07
C ASN A 43 5.04 2.66 -1.03
N ARG A 44 5.42 1.53 -0.41
CA ARG A 44 4.74 0.96 0.76
C ARG A 44 5.33 1.56 2.02
N ILE A 45 4.54 2.36 2.73
CA ILE A 45 4.84 2.95 4.03
C ILE A 45 4.12 2.15 5.10
N ILE A 46 4.83 1.76 6.14
CA ILE A 46 4.24 1.10 7.31
C ILE A 46 3.87 2.15 8.35
N ILE A 47 2.65 2.05 8.87
CA ILE A 47 2.18 2.83 10.02
C ILE A 47 1.74 1.85 11.10
N TYR A 48 2.25 2.02 12.31
CA TYR A 48 1.90 1.20 13.47
C TYR A 48 1.75 2.07 14.72
N ASN A 49 0.68 1.87 15.45
CA ASN A 49 0.34 2.66 16.65
C ASN A 49 0.40 4.19 16.43
N GLY A 50 0.05 4.66 15.22
CA GLY A 50 0.16 6.06 14.83
C GLY A 50 1.58 6.53 14.47
N ILE A 51 2.60 5.65 14.54
CA ILE A 51 3.99 5.93 14.17
C ILE A 51 4.17 5.62 12.69
N ILE A 52 4.72 6.57 11.95
CA ILE A 52 5.07 6.41 10.54
C ILE A 52 6.50 5.90 10.45
N GLU A 53 6.70 4.78 9.79
CA GLU A 53 8.04 4.21 9.59
C GLU A 53 8.83 5.01 8.55
N GLU A 54 10.08 5.31 8.86
CA GLU A 54 10.96 6.08 7.97
C GLU A 54 11.50 5.27 6.78
N ASN A 55 11.61 3.94 6.94
CA ASN A 55 12.06 3.07 5.87
C ASN A 55 10.86 2.67 5.02
N VAL A 56 10.93 2.99 3.75
CA VAL A 56 9.88 2.77 2.75
C VAL A 56 10.29 1.64 1.84
N LEU A 57 9.40 0.69 1.62
CA LEU A 57 9.57 -0.34 0.61
C LEU A 57 9.10 0.21 -0.74
N THR A 58 10.01 0.66 -1.56
CA THR A 58 9.72 1.12 -2.92
C THR A 58 9.76 -0.06 -3.87
N ARG A 59 8.62 -0.33 -4.52
CA ARG A 59 8.43 -1.46 -5.44
C ARG A 59 8.38 -0.94 -6.88
N TYR A 60 9.06 -1.61 -7.77
CA TYR A 60 9.12 -1.24 -9.19
C TYR A 60 8.46 -2.30 -10.07
N PRO A 61 7.67 -1.89 -11.07
CA PRO A 61 7.11 -2.82 -12.04
C PRO A 61 8.21 -3.55 -12.82
N LEU A 62 7.91 -4.78 -13.22
CA LEU A 62 8.73 -5.46 -14.21
C LEU A 62 8.70 -4.68 -15.54
N LYS A 63 9.79 -4.75 -16.31
CA LYS A 63 9.85 -4.10 -17.64
C LYS A 63 8.69 -4.58 -18.51
N GLY A 64 7.86 -3.65 -18.96
CA GLY A 64 6.67 -3.95 -19.77
C GLY A 64 5.37 -4.16 -18.97
N ASP A 65 5.44 -4.24 -17.64
CA ASP A 65 4.26 -4.25 -16.76
C ASP A 65 4.05 -2.87 -16.12
N PHE A 66 2.86 -2.62 -15.62
CA PHE A 66 2.52 -1.44 -14.83
C PHE A 66 2.23 -1.79 -13.35
N ARG A 67 2.21 -3.07 -13.00
CA ARG A 67 1.95 -3.55 -11.64
C ARG A 67 3.27 -3.68 -10.89
N ALA A 68 3.40 -2.98 -9.78
CA ALA A 68 4.59 -3.01 -8.93
C ALA A 68 4.55 -4.10 -7.84
N ASN A 69 3.54 -4.96 -7.85
CA ASN A 69 3.41 -6.04 -6.88
C ASN A 69 4.56 -7.05 -7.02
N LEU A 70 5.23 -7.37 -5.91
CA LEU A 70 6.33 -8.33 -5.88
C LEU A 70 5.93 -9.72 -6.39
N ALA A 71 4.68 -10.12 -6.15
CA ALA A 71 4.13 -11.37 -6.68
C ALA A 71 4.04 -11.41 -8.22
N CYS A 72 4.12 -10.25 -8.90
CA CYS A 72 4.17 -10.14 -10.35
C CYS A 72 5.61 -10.09 -10.89
N GLY A 73 6.62 -10.38 -10.07
CA GLY A 73 8.04 -10.36 -10.49
C GLY A 73 8.69 -8.98 -10.44
N GLY A 74 8.04 -7.98 -9.85
CA GLY A 74 8.60 -6.66 -9.62
C GLY A 74 9.85 -6.70 -8.71
N SER A 75 10.69 -5.70 -8.83
CA SER A 75 11.83 -5.49 -7.93
C SER A 75 11.46 -4.54 -6.79
N TYR A 76 12.30 -4.48 -5.77
CA TYR A 76 12.14 -3.52 -4.70
C TYR A 76 13.48 -3.01 -4.17
N GLU A 77 13.42 -1.87 -3.52
CA GLU A 77 14.49 -1.30 -2.73
C GLU A 77 13.95 -0.68 -1.45
N LEU A 78 14.83 -0.51 -0.44
CA LEU A 78 14.51 0.24 0.75
C LEU A 78 14.99 1.68 0.56
N THR A 79 14.04 2.62 0.65
CA THR A 79 14.29 4.04 0.54
C THR A 79 13.92 4.76 1.84
N LYS A 80 14.27 6.03 1.96
CA LYS A 80 13.82 6.86 3.09
C LYS A 80 12.56 7.63 2.73
N LEU A 81 11.69 7.78 3.73
CA LEU A 81 10.49 8.58 3.62
C LEU A 81 10.84 10.03 3.25
N LYS A 82 10.24 10.51 2.18
CA LYS A 82 10.44 11.90 1.73
C LYS A 82 9.61 12.86 2.59
N ALA A 83 10.24 13.94 3.06
CA ALA A 83 9.60 14.94 3.94
C ALA A 83 8.27 15.48 3.39
N LYS A 84 8.15 15.63 2.08
CA LYS A 84 6.92 16.11 1.42
C LYS A 84 5.68 15.24 1.65
N TYR A 85 5.84 13.97 2.05
CA TYR A 85 4.72 13.07 2.33
C TYR A 85 4.26 13.10 3.79
N LEU A 86 5.06 13.69 4.68
CA LEU A 86 4.82 13.63 6.13
C LEU A 86 3.47 14.26 6.53
N HIS A 87 3.08 15.37 5.92
CA HIS A 87 1.80 16.02 6.26
C HIS A 87 0.63 15.07 6.01
N LEU A 88 0.52 14.55 4.80
CA LEU A 88 -0.56 13.62 4.41
C LEU A 88 -0.53 12.34 5.25
N LEU A 89 0.66 11.77 5.48
CA LEU A 89 0.78 10.54 6.26
C LEU A 89 0.48 10.74 7.75
N LYS A 90 0.71 11.93 8.32
CA LYS A 90 0.28 12.27 9.69
C LYS A 90 -1.23 12.28 9.82
N GLU A 91 -1.96 12.79 8.83
CA GLU A 91 -3.42 12.74 8.81
C GLU A 91 -3.92 11.29 8.78
N VAL A 92 -3.33 10.45 7.90
CA VAL A 92 -3.64 9.01 7.85
C VAL A 92 -3.31 8.31 9.17
N ALA A 93 -2.13 8.58 9.75
CA ALA A 93 -1.72 7.97 11.02
C ALA A 93 -2.67 8.35 12.16
N SER A 94 -3.11 9.61 12.21
CA SER A 94 -4.09 10.10 13.19
C SER A 94 -5.45 9.42 13.00
N PHE A 95 -5.92 9.30 11.75
CA PHE A 95 -7.16 8.60 11.41
C PHE A 95 -7.10 7.12 11.85
N LEU A 96 -6.04 6.40 11.49
CA LEU A 96 -5.85 5.00 11.86
C LEU A 96 -5.84 4.81 13.38
N LYS A 97 -5.13 5.69 14.10
CA LYS A 97 -5.07 5.64 15.56
C LYS A 97 -6.42 5.92 16.20
N TYR A 98 -7.16 6.92 15.71
CA TYR A 98 -8.50 7.25 16.18
C TYR A 98 -9.47 6.06 16.04
N HIS A 99 -9.39 5.32 14.93
CA HIS A 99 -10.20 4.12 14.68
C HIS A 99 -9.64 2.83 15.30
N GLY A 100 -8.64 2.90 16.17
CA GLY A 100 -8.06 1.74 16.83
C GLY A 100 -7.28 0.80 15.91
N ILE A 101 -6.94 1.26 14.70
CA ILE A 101 -6.19 0.46 13.73
C ILE A 101 -4.71 0.56 14.10
N PHE A 102 -4.18 -0.52 14.66
CA PHE A 102 -2.81 -0.57 15.14
C PHE A 102 -1.78 -0.63 14.02
N PHE A 103 -2.05 -1.36 12.94
CA PHE A 103 -1.10 -1.67 11.90
C PHE A 103 -1.70 -1.51 10.51
N ALA A 104 -1.03 -0.76 9.65
CA ALA A 104 -1.45 -0.53 8.27
C ALA A 104 -0.26 -0.41 7.32
N GLY A 105 -0.48 -0.81 6.07
CA GLY A 105 0.40 -0.50 4.94
C GLY A 105 -0.26 0.53 4.04
N VAL A 106 0.39 1.67 3.85
CA VAL A 106 -0.08 2.75 2.97
C VAL A 106 0.73 2.73 1.70
N ASP A 107 0.08 2.60 0.57
CA ASP A 107 0.71 2.61 -0.75
C ASP A 107 0.58 3.99 -1.40
N MET A 108 1.71 4.48 -1.94
CA MET A 108 1.77 5.79 -2.59
C MET A 108 2.48 5.72 -3.94
N ILE A 109 1.83 6.27 -4.96
CA ILE A 109 2.42 6.50 -6.28
C ILE A 109 2.48 8.02 -6.52
N GLY A 110 3.67 8.54 -6.73
CA GLY A 110 3.84 10.00 -6.82
C GLY A 110 3.41 10.68 -5.52
N ASN A 111 2.44 11.58 -5.59
CA ASN A 111 1.90 12.30 -4.44
C ASN A 111 0.53 11.77 -4.00
N TYR A 112 0.09 10.61 -4.50
CA TYR A 112 -1.24 10.07 -4.25
C TYR A 112 -1.16 8.82 -3.40
N ILE A 113 -2.03 8.71 -2.39
CA ILE A 113 -2.33 7.45 -1.72
C ILE A 113 -3.21 6.63 -2.66
N THR A 114 -2.79 5.41 -2.94
CA THR A 114 -3.50 4.49 -3.84
C THR A 114 -4.23 3.40 -3.10
N GLU A 115 -3.71 3.01 -1.92
CA GLU A 115 -4.29 1.95 -1.09
C GLU A 115 -3.92 2.16 0.39
N ILE A 116 -4.85 1.83 1.29
CA ILE A 116 -4.58 1.65 2.72
C ILE A 116 -4.99 0.23 3.08
N ASN A 117 -4.00 -0.63 3.32
CA ASN A 117 -4.22 -2.02 3.68
C ASN A 117 -4.16 -2.18 5.20
N ILE A 118 -5.28 -2.56 5.81
CA ILE A 118 -5.44 -2.68 7.27
C ILE A 118 -5.66 -4.14 7.73
N THR A 119 -5.80 -5.07 6.81
CA THR A 119 -6.08 -6.48 7.17
C THR A 119 -4.81 -7.32 7.25
N SER A 120 -3.99 -7.29 6.21
CA SER A 120 -2.80 -8.13 6.10
C SER A 120 -1.69 -7.42 5.29
N PRO A 121 -1.21 -6.25 5.74
CA PRO A 121 -0.17 -5.54 5.01
C PRO A 121 1.12 -6.33 4.98
N THR A 122 1.61 -6.61 3.78
CA THR A 122 2.88 -7.28 3.52
C THR A 122 4.03 -6.27 3.42
N GLY A 123 5.28 -6.75 3.44
CA GLY A 123 6.47 -5.93 3.27
C GLY A 123 7.36 -5.83 4.51
N LEU A 124 6.90 -6.30 5.68
CA LEU A 124 7.71 -6.28 6.90
C LEU A 124 8.99 -7.12 6.78
N GLN A 125 8.92 -8.26 6.10
CA GLN A 125 10.10 -9.13 5.91
C GLN A 125 11.17 -8.46 5.05
N GLN A 126 10.75 -7.64 4.08
CA GLN A 126 11.65 -6.88 3.22
C GLN A 126 12.28 -5.69 3.96
N ILE A 127 11.54 -5.09 4.89
CA ILE A 127 12.02 -4.00 5.76
C ILE A 127 12.74 -4.62 6.96
N LYS A 128 13.90 -5.22 6.72
CA LYS A 128 14.67 -6.12 7.61
C LYS A 128 14.75 -5.77 9.11
N ASN A 129 14.54 -6.85 9.89
CA ASN A 129 15.01 -7.21 11.26
C ASN A 129 14.73 -6.25 12.43
N ARG A 130 14.92 -4.94 12.35
CA ARG A 130 14.63 -4.04 13.47
C ARG A 130 13.18 -3.60 13.54
N LEU A 131 12.55 -3.36 12.38
CA LEU A 131 11.18 -2.90 12.36
C LEU A 131 10.19 -4.00 12.73
N SER A 132 10.36 -5.20 12.20
CA SER A 132 9.47 -6.32 12.53
C SER A 132 9.48 -6.63 14.03
N MET A 133 10.64 -6.62 14.68
CA MET A 133 10.75 -6.78 16.13
C MET A 133 10.10 -5.60 16.89
N LYS A 134 10.32 -4.37 16.44
CA LYS A 134 9.75 -3.18 17.09
C LYS A 134 8.22 -3.18 16.99
N VAL A 135 7.66 -3.45 15.82
CA VAL A 135 6.21 -3.56 15.62
C VAL A 135 5.62 -4.70 16.43
N SER A 136 6.27 -5.86 16.45
CA SER A 136 5.83 -7.02 17.24
C SER A 136 5.82 -6.72 18.73
N ASN A 137 6.87 -6.09 19.26
CA ASN A 137 6.95 -5.73 20.67
C ASN A 137 5.87 -4.70 21.07
N GLU A 138 5.63 -3.68 20.24
CA GLU A 138 4.57 -2.69 20.48
C GLU A 138 3.17 -3.34 20.42
N LEU A 139 2.96 -4.30 19.51
CA LEU A 139 1.71 -5.06 19.43
C LEU A 139 1.51 -5.91 20.69
N LEU A 140 2.53 -6.64 21.12
CA LEU A 140 2.47 -7.48 22.33
C LEU A 140 2.12 -6.63 23.56
N LYS A 141 2.82 -5.52 23.79
CA LYS A 141 2.53 -4.60 24.90
C LYS A 141 1.08 -4.09 24.87
N LYS A 142 0.53 -3.84 23.67
CA LYS A 142 -0.86 -3.38 23.54
C LYS A 142 -1.84 -4.50 23.88
N ILE A 143 -1.56 -5.73 23.48
CA ILE A 143 -2.36 -6.91 23.81
C ILE A 143 -2.29 -7.18 25.32
N GLU A 144 -1.13 -7.19 25.92
CA GLU A 144 -0.94 -7.35 27.36
C GLU A 144 -1.77 -6.33 28.14
N LYS A 145 -1.64 -5.05 27.82
CA LYS A 145 -2.41 -3.98 28.45
C LYS A 145 -3.94 -4.13 28.29
N TYR A 146 -4.40 -4.74 27.19
CA TYR A 146 -5.83 -4.98 26.97
C TYR A 146 -6.38 -6.08 27.89
N TYR A 147 -5.57 -7.09 28.22
CA TYR A 147 -5.97 -8.19 29.10
C TYR A 147 -5.71 -7.93 30.59
N GLU A 148 -4.91 -6.92 30.92
CA GLU A 148 -4.66 -6.47 32.30
C GLU A 148 -5.68 -5.41 32.77
N SER A 149 -6.51 -4.90 31.91
CA SER A 149 -7.57 -3.89 32.20
C SER A 149 -8.93 -4.54 32.30
#